data_486585237b2a189e74e3921e7829bfe5
#
_entry.id   486585237b2a189e74e3921e7829bfe5
#
_cell.length_a   1.000
_cell.length_b   1.000
_cell.length_c   1.000
_cell.angle_alpha   90.00
_cell.angle_beta   90.00
_cell.angle_gamma   90.00
#
_symmetry.space_group_name_H-M   'P 1'
#
loop_
_entity.id
_entity.type
_entity.pdbx_description
1 polymer ?
#
loop_
_entity_poly.entity_id
_entity_poly.type
_entity_poly.pdbx_seq_one_letter_code
_entity_poly.pdbx_strand_id
1 'polypeptide(L)'
;MTQKFQSIKGFYDILPEATPLWFKLEDTARKILSQYGYNNIRLPVVKPTELFIRSVGEHTDIVEKEMYAWEDALNGDKLTLRPEGTAGCVRAV
;
A
#
# COMPACT_ATOMS: atom_id res chain seq x y z
N MET A 1 4.00 18.85 -30.94
CA MET A 1 4.44 17.54 -30.42
C MET A 1 3.85 17.30 -29.05
N THR A 2 3.11 16.23 -28.91
CA THR A 2 2.46 15.90 -27.64
C THR A 2 3.46 15.21 -26.72
N GLN A 3 3.62 15.74 -25.52
CA GLN A 3 4.43 15.12 -24.50
C GLN A 3 3.63 14.02 -23.80
N LYS A 4 4.16 12.82 -23.81
CA LYS A 4 3.48 11.69 -23.18
C LYS A 4 3.87 11.61 -21.70
N PHE A 5 2.86 11.55 -20.82
CA PHE A 5 3.11 11.36 -19.40
C PHE A 5 3.47 9.91 -19.12
N GLN A 6 4.46 9.72 -18.26
CA GLN A 6 4.91 8.41 -17.83
C GLN A 6 4.52 8.18 -16.37
N SER A 7 4.42 6.93 -15.97
CA SER A 7 4.20 6.61 -14.57
C SER A 7 5.42 6.96 -13.74
N ILE A 8 5.18 7.18 -12.46
CA ILE A 8 6.24 7.50 -11.51
C ILE A 8 7.18 6.30 -11.38
N LYS A 9 8.47 6.57 -11.20
CA LYS A 9 9.48 5.52 -11.03
C LYS A 9 9.05 4.56 -9.91
N GLY A 10 9.05 3.29 -10.21
CA GLY A 10 8.62 2.25 -9.27
C GLY A 10 7.14 1.91 -9.33
N PHE A 11 6.36 2.65 -10.12
CA PHE A 11 4.94 2.38 -10.33
C PHE A 11 4.74 1.92 -11.76
N TYR A 12 4.09 0.80 -11.93
CA TYR A 12 3.93 0.16 -13.23
C TYR A 12 2.46 -0.08 -13.55
N ASP A 13 2.10 0.14 -14.80
CA ASP A 13 0.79 -0.23 -15.30
C ASP A 13 0.79 -1.71 -15.69
N ILE A 14 -0.29 -2.40 -15.36
CA ILE A 14 -0.52 -3.76 -15.83
C ILE A 14 -1.56 -3.68 -16.93
N LEU A 15 -1.11 -3.90 -18.16
CA LEU A 15 -1.96 -3.75 -19.32
C LEU A 15 -2.82 -4.99 -19.56
N PRO A 16 -3.89 -4.88 -20.39
CA PRO A 16 -4.81 -5.99 -20.61
C PRO A 16 -4.17 -7.29 -21.07
N GLU A 17 -3.03 -7.23 -21.74
CA GLU A 17 -2.31 -8.43 -22.20
C GLU A 17 -1.74 -9.23 -21.03
N ALA A 18 -1.42 -8.57 -19.92
CA ALA A 18 -0.80 -9.20 -18.76
C ALA A 18 -1.80 -9.54 -17.64
N THR A 19 -2.97 -8.90 -17.63
CA THR A 19 -3.92 -9.07 -16.51
C THR A 19 -4.44 -10.49 -16.35
N PRO A 20 -4.67 -11.31 -17.41
CA PRO A 20 -5.11 -12.69 -17.18
C PRO A 20 -4.14 -13.51 -16.35
N LEU A 21 -2.83 -13.29 -16.53
CA LEU A 21 -1.83 -13.99 -15.74
C LEU A 21 -1.85 -13.52 -14.28
N TRP A 22 -2.06 -12.22 -14.06
CA TRP A 22 -2.22 -11.68 -12.71
C TRP A 22 -3.45 -12.24 -12.01
N PHE A 23 -4.60 -12.33 -12.72
CA PHE A 23 -5.80 -12.93 -12.17
C PHE A 23 -5.58 -14.39 -11.78
N LYS A 24 -4.87 -15.14 -12.60
CA LYS A 24 -4.56 -16.53 -12.29
C LYS A 24 -3.74 -16.66 -11.01
N LEU A 25 -2.73 -15.81 -10.86
CA LEU A 25 -1.90 -15.79 -9.66
C LEU A 25 -2.72 -15.42 -8.43
N GLU A 26 -3.51 -14.36 -8.52
CA GLU A 26 -4.33 -13.88 -7.40
C GLU A 26 -5.39 -14.89 -7.00
N ASP A 27 -6.08 -15.50 -7.97
CA ASP A 27 -7.12 -16.49 -7.69
C ASP A 27 -6.52 -17.75 -7.07
N THR A 28 -5.37 -18.19 -7.55
CA THR A 28 -4.68 -19.35 -6.97
C THR A 28 -4.24 -19.08 -5.54
N ALA A 29 -3.66 -17.91 -5.28
CA ALA A 29 -3.24 -17.51 -3.93
C ALA A 29 -4.44 -17.44 -2.99
N ARG A 30 -5.53 -16.81 -3.43
CA ARG A 30 -6.74 -16.69 -2.63
C ARG A 30 -7.34 -18.06 -2.29
N LYS A 31 -7.38 -18.96 -3.26
CA LYS A 31 -7.88 -20.32 -3.07
C LYS A 31 -7.05 -21.08 -2.04
N ILE A 32 -5.73 -21.06 -2.17
CA ILE A 32 -4.82 -21.74 -1.26
C ILE A 32 -4.95 -21.18 0.15
N LEU A 33 -4.92 -19.86 0.29
CA LEU A 33 -5.01 -19.22 1.61
C LEU A 33 -6.34 -19.52 2.29
N SER A 34 -7.44 -19.53 1.56
CA SER A 34 -8.75 -19.85 2.14
C SER A 34 -8.81 -21.29 2.64
N GLN A 35 -8.11 -22.22 1.99
CA GLN A 35 -8.02 -23.60 2.44
C GLN A 35 -7.31 -23.74 3.78
N TYR A 36 -6.43 -22.81 4.11
CA TYR A 36 -5.74 -22.76 5.41
C TYR A 36 -6.47 -21.89 6.42
N GLY A 37 -7.67 -21.43 6.11
CA GLY A 37 -8.47 -20.63 7.04
C GLY A 37 -8.14 -19.14 7.08
N TYR A 38 -7.34 -18.63 6.15
CA TYR A 38 -7.07 -17.20 6.07
C TYR A 38 -8.23 -16.46 5.43
N ASN A 39 -8.61 -15.36 6.03
CA ASN A 39 -9.65 -14.50 5.52
C ASN A 39 -9.02 -13.22 4.95
N ASN A 40 -9.66 -12.67 3.92
CA ASN A 40 -9.18 -11.45 3.30
C ASN A 40 -9.55 -10.23 4.16
N ILE A 41 -8.61 -9.30 4.27
CA ILE A 41 -8.86 -7.98 4.84
C ILE A 41 -8.35 -6.93 3.85
N ARG A 42 -9.12 -5.86 3.70
CA ARG A 42 -8.74 -4.74 2.85
C ARG A 42 -8.66 -3.48 3.70
N LEU A 43 -7.52 -2.84 3.69
CA LEU A 43 -7.22 -1.70 4.53
C LEU A 43 -7.09 -0.43 3.69
N PRO A 44 -7.39 0.74 4.26
CA PRO A 44 -7.16 1.99 3.55
C PRO A 44 -5.70 2.14 3.12
N VAL A 45 -5.52 2.74 1.95
CA VAL A 45 -4.18 2.99 1.41
C VAL A 45 -3.51 4.16 2.11
N VAL A 46 -4.31 5.17 2.52
CA VAL A 46 -3.83 6.38 3.18
C VAL A 46 -4.19 6.30 4.67
N LYS A 47 -3.22 6.62 5.51
CA LYS A 47 -3.37 6.55 6.97
C LYS A 47 -2.65 7.72 7.64
N PRO A 48 -3.00 8.03 8.91
CA PRO A 48 -2.23 9.01 9.66
C PRO A 48 -0.77 8.58 9.78
N THR A 49 0.13 9.51 9.54
CA THR A 49 1.58 9.25 9.63
C THR A 49 1.98 8.71 11.00
N GLU A 50 1.35 9.21 12.05
CA GLU A 50 1.65 8.82 13.43
C GLU A 50 1.48 7.31 13.67
N LEU A 51 0.54 6.66 12.99
CA LEU A 51 0.34 5.22 13.14
C LEU A 51 1.64 4.47 12.84
N PHE A 52 2.32 4.83 11.76
CA PHE A 52 3.54 4.15 11.36
C PHE A 52 4.73 4.52 12.23
N ILE A 53 4.84 5.78 12.63
CA ILE A 53 5.91 6.23 13.52
C ILE A 53 5.86 5.47 14.84
N ARG A 54 4.68 5.30 15.43
CA ARG A 54 4.51 4.57 16.68
C ARG A 54 4.80 3.08 16.54
N SER A 55 4.41 2.49 15.42
CA SER A 55 4.52 1.05 15.21
C SER A 55 5.91 0.62 14.79
N VAL A 56 6.59 1.43 13.97
CA VAL A 56 7.86 1.06 13.34
C VAL A 56 9.05 1.77 14.00
N GLY A 57 8.83 2.95 14.59
CA GLY A 57 9.87 3.79 15.19
C GLY A 57 10.29 4.92 14.27
N GLU A 58 10.63 6.06 14.87
CA GLU A 58 10.91 7.29 14.13
C GLU A 58 12.15 7.24 13.25
N HIS A 59 13.12 6.42 13.62
CA HIS A 59 14.42 6.40 12.97
C HIS A 59 14.72 5.13 12.19
N THR A 60 13.65 4.40 11.81
CA THR A 60 13.85 3.23 10.95
C THR A 60 13.93 3.68 9.49
N ASP A 61 14.54 2.82 8.65
CA ASP A 61 14.63 3.09 7.21
C ASP A 61 13.25 3.26 6.56
N ILE A 62 12.25 2.55 7.05
CA ILE A 62 10.89 2.66 6.52
C ILE A 62 10.37 4.09 6.71
N VAL A 63 10.50 4.65 7.91
CA VAL A 63 10.01 6.00 8.20
C VAL A 63 10.83 7.06 7.47
N GLU A 64 12.14 6.91 7.43
CA GLU A 64 13.03 7.94 6.87
C GLU A 64 13.13 7.91 5.35
N LYS A 65 13.06 6.73 4.73
CA LYS A 65 13.39 6.56 3.31
C LYS A 65 12.28 6.00 2.44
N GLU A 66 11.33 5.28 3.03
CA GLU A 66 10.35 4.51 2.27
C GLU A 66 8.91 5.00 2.40
N MET A 67 8.67 6.01 3.22
CA MET A 67 7.33 6.55 3.40
C MET A 67 7.05 7.73 2.48
N TYR A 68 5.90 7.68 1.82
CA TYR A 68 5.34 8.83 1.09
C TYR A 68 4.39 9.55 2.02
N ALA A 69 4.88 10.61 2.67
CA ALA A 69 4.11 11.36 3.64
C ALA A 69 3.90 12.80 3.17
N TRP A 70 2.75 13.37 3.52
CA TRP A 70 2.44 14.77 3.22
C TRP A 70 1.52 15.35 4.29
N GLU A 71 1.33 16.66 4.23
CA GLU A 71 0.39 17.34 5.10
C GLU A 71 -0.83 17.76 4.29
N ASP A 72 -2.03 17.44 4.80
CA ASP A 72 -3.28 17.78 4.13
C ASP A 72 -3.45 19.31 4.18
N ALA A 73 -3.58 19.93 3.02
CA ALA A 73 -3.71 21.38 2.91
C ALA A 73 -5.01 21.92 3.53
N LEU A 74 -6.04 21.07 3.66
CA LEU A 74 -7.33 21.53 4.17
C LEU A 74 -7.38 21.61 5.71
N ASN A 75 -6.76 20.67 6.41
CA ASN A 75 -6.88 20.56 7.85
C ASN A 75 -5.56 20.39 8.59
N GLY A 76 -4.44 20.32 7.88
CA GLY A 76 -3.12 20.16 8.48
C GLY A 76 -2.79 18.78 8.99
N ASP A 77 -3.63 17.78 8.70
CA ASP A 77 -3.34 16.40 9.09
C ASP A 77 -2.12 15.86 8.34
N LYS A 78 -1.28 15.13 9.05
CA LYS A 78 -0.14 14.44 8.45
C LYS A 78 -0.58 13.05 8.01
N LEU A 79 -0.53 12.82 6.69
CA LEU A 79 -1.01 11.60 6.06
C LEU A 79 0.14 10.89 5.34
N THR A 80 -0.01 9.60 5.16
CA THR A 80 1.00 8.75 4.55
C THR A 80 0.35 7.67 3.70
N LEU A 81 0.93 7.37 2.54
CA LEU A 81 0.64 6.12 1.86
C LEU A 81 1.24 4.99 2.68
N ARG A 82 0.47 3.94 2.94
CA ARG A 82 0.92 2.83 3.79
C ARG A 82 2.23 2.22 3.26
N PRO A 83 3.32 2.21 4.05
CA PRO A 83 4.55 1.54 3.64
C PRO A 83 4.50 0.03 3.89
N GLU A 84 3.57 -0.42 4.74
CA GLU A 84 3.40 -1.83 5.07
C GLU A 84 1.97 -2.05 5.59
N GLY A 85 1.59 -3.30 5.76
CA GLY A 85 0.20 -3.63 6.11
C GLY A 85 -0.04 -4.00 7.58
N THR A 86 1.01 -4.35 8.31
CA THR A 86 0.88 -4.90 9.66
C THR A 86 0.27 -3.91 10.65
N ALA A 87 0.77 -2.66 10.64
CA ALA A 87 0.27 -1.63 11.56
C ALA A 87 -1.21 -1.34 11.34
N GLY A 88 -1.64 -1.28 10.08
CA GLY A 88 -3.04 -1.07 9.74
C GLY A 88 -3.93 -2.24 10.17
N CYS A 89 -3.44 -3.45 10.01
CA CYS A 89 -4.16 -4.66 10.39
C CYS A 89 -4.35 -4.71 11.92
N VAL A 90 -3.32 -4.42 12.67
CA VAL A 90 -3.39 -4.38 14.14
C VAL A 90 -4.39 -3.32 14.61
N ARG A 91 -4.38 -2.15 13.97
CA ARG A 91 -5.34 -1.09 14.28
C ARG A 91 -6.79 -1.53 14.01
N ALA A 92 -7.03 -2.25 12.92
CA ALA A 92 -8.37 -2.62 12.47
C ALA A 92 -9.01 -3.72 13.32
N VAL A 93 -8.19 -4.58 13.92
CA VAL A 93 -8.67 -5.67 14.79
C VAL A 93 -8.51 -5.32 16.29
#